data_13f29f866a5aff9adcd45b22285c86a3
#
_entry.id   13f29f866a5aff9adcd45b22285c86a3
#
_cell.length_a   1.000
_cell.length_b   1.000
_cell.length_c   1.000
_cell.angle_alpha   90.00
_cell.angle_beta   90.00
_cell.angle_gamma   90.00
#
_symmetry.space_group_name_H-M   'P 1'
#
loop_
_entity.id
_entity.type
_entity.pdbx_description
1 polymer ?
#
loop_
_entity_poly.entity_id
_entity_poly.type
_entity_poly.pdbx_seq_one_letter_code
_entity_poly.pdbx_strand_id
1 'polypeptide(L)'
;MRMSYQRQKEVLEMPNLIEVQKDSYDWFLRSGLKEVFDDISPISDYGGRLSLEFVDFTLCEDDVKYSIEECKQRDATYAAPLKVKVRLYNKEKDEITEHEIFMGDLPLMTATGTFVINGAERVIVSQLVRSPGIYYGIAHDKLGKRLFSCTVIPNRGAWLEYETDSNDVFYVRVDRTRKVPITVLIRALGVSSNAEIVE
;
A
#
# COMPACT_ATOMS: atom_id res chain seq x y z
N MET A 1 -12.66 31.14 -20.58
CA MET A 1 -12.53 30.86 -22.03
C MET A 1 -11.04 30.91 -22.38
N ARG A 2 -10.45 29.84 -22.91
CA ARG A 2 -9.04 29.79 -23.27
C ARG A 2 -8.81 30.49 -24.61
N MET A 3 -7.88 31.44 -24.69
CA MET A 3 -7.48 32.05 -25.95
C MET A 3 -6.43 31.19 -26.64
N SER A 4 -6.65 30.83 -27.89
CA SER A 4 -5.67 30.12 -28.73
C SER A 4 -5.00 31.11 -29.66
N TYR A 5 -3.66 31.09 -29.68
CA TYR A 5 -2.82 31.90 -30.57
C TYR A 5 -2.21 31.09 -31.73
N GLN A 6 -2.63 29.82 -31.86
CA GLN A 6 -2.08 28.95 -32.90
C GLN A 6 -2.66 29.31 -34.26
N ARG A 7 -1.84 29.10 -35.32
CA ARG A 7 -2.20 29.37 -36.72
C ARG A 7 -3.01 28.25 -37.36
N GLN A 8 -3.01 27.05 -36.76
CA GLN A 8 -3.75 25.90 -37.26
C GLN A 8 -4.98 25.64 -36.37
N LYS A 9 -6.03 25.06 -36.93
CA LYS A 9 -7.20 24.62 -36.16
C LYS A 9 -6.80 23.51 -35.20
N GLU A 10 -7.33 23.54 -33.99
CA GLU A 10 -7.18 22.45 -33.05
C GLU A 10 -7.79 21.18 -33.65
N VAL A 11 -6.99 20.12 -33.72
CA VAL A 11 -7.41 18.80 -34.22
C VAL A 11 -7.80 17.88 -33.06
N LEU A 12 -7.14 18.07 -31.91
CA LEU A 12 -7.39 17.33 -30.69
C LEU A 12 -7.59 18.29 -29.52
N GLU A 13 -8.53 17.96 -28.64
CA GLU A 13 -8.70 18.69 -27.38
C GLU A 13 -7.48 18.49 -26.49
N MET A 14 -7.15 19.53 -25.70
CA MET A 14 -6.06 19.42 -24.74
C MET A 14 -6.44 18.42 -23.65
N PRO A 15 -5.60 17.37 -23.40
CA PRO A 15 -5.88 16.42 -22.35
C PRO A 15 -5.91 17.09 -20.96
N ASN A 16 -6.71 16.54 -20.07
CA ASN A 16 -6.76 16.99 -18.69
C ASN A 16 -5.50 16.51 -17.95
N LEU A 17 -4.56 17.43 -17.68
CA LEU A 17 -3.26 17.09 -17.10
C LEU A 17 -3.34 16.62 -15.63
N ILE A 18 -4.47 16.85 -14.95
CA ILE A 18 -4.71 16.45 -13.56
C ILE A 18 -5.64 15.24 -13.43
N GLU A 19 -6.01 14.62 -14.55
CA GLU A 19 -6.90 13.45 -14.59
C GLU A 19 -6.32 12.29 -13.78
N VAL A 20 -5.02 12.02 -13.93
CA VAL A 20 -4.33 10.94 -13.21
C VAL A 20 -4.47 11.05 -11.69
N GLN A 21 -4.30 12.26 -11.13
CA GLN A 21 -4.47 12.49 -9.69
C GLN A 21 -5.92 12.30 -9.25
N LYS A 22 -6.88 12.83 -10.01
CA LYS A 22 -8.31 12.73 -9.68
C LYS A 22 -8.79 11.28 -9.76
N ASP A 23 -8.49 10.58 -10.83
CA ASP A 23 -8.89 9.18 -11.01
C ASP A 23 -8.27 8.28 -9.94
N SER A 24 -7.00 8.51 -9.59
CA SER A 24 -6.34 7.79 -8.51
C SER A 24 -7.00 8.01 -7.15
N TYR A 25 -7.41 9.25 -6.86
CA TYR A 25 -8.09 9.57 -5.61
C TYR A 25 -9.51 9.01 -5.57
N ASP A 26 -10.25 9.10 -6.66
CA ASP A 26 -11.58 8.52 -6.79
C ASP A 26 -11.53 6.98 -6.64
N TRP A 27 -10.55 6.34 -7.25
CA TRP A 27 -10.32 4.90 -7.06
C TRP A 27 -9.98 4.57 -5.60
N PHE A 28 -9.13 5.38 -4.96
CA PHE A 28 -8.77 5.17 -3.56
C PHE A 28 -9.99 5.23 -2.65
N LEU A 29 -10.88 6.21 -2.84
CA LEU A 29 -12.10 6.33 -2.03
C LEU A 29 -13.10 5.19 -2.30
N ARG A 30 -13.24 4.74 -3.57
CA ARG A 30 -14.23 3.71 -3.95
C ARG A 30 -13.77 2.29 -3.64
N SER A 31 -12.50 2.00 -3.86
CA SER A 31 -11.97 0.64 -3.82
C SER A 31 -10.74 0.50 -2.92
N GLY A 32 -9.80 1.43 -2.98
CA GLY A 32 -8.51 1.30 -2.29
C GLY A 32 -8.63 1.26 -0.77
N LEU A 33 -9.51 2.06 -0.18
CA LEU A 33 -9.78 2.00 1.27
C LEU A 33 -10.35 0.66 1.68
N LYS A 34 -11.27 0.12 0.88
CA LYS A 34 -11.87 -1.19 1.15
C LYS A 34 -10.82 -2.30 1.08
N GLU A 35 -9.98 -2.30 0.05
CA GLU A 35 -8.88 -3.27 -0.06
C GLU A 35 -7.95 -3.23 1.15
N VAL A 36 -7.63 -2.04 1.66
CA VAL A 36 -6.78 -1.90 2.86
C VAL A 36 -7.47 -2.48 4.10
N PHE A 37 -8.75 -2.24 4.28
CA PHE A 37 -9.49 -2.81 5.42
C PHE A 37 -9.66 -4.32 5.30
N ASP A 38 -9.94 -4.84 4.11
CA ASP A 38 -10.06 -6.27 3.85
C ASP A 38 -8.72 -7.01 4.07
N ASP A 39 -7.60 -6.40 3.69
CA ASP A 39 -6.25 -6.96 3.88
C ASP A 39 -5.81 -7.04 5.35
N ILE A 40 -6.26 -6.10 6.18
CA ILE A 40 -5.93 -6.05 7.61
C ILE A 40 -6.89 -6.93 8.43
N SER A 41 -8.10 -7.12 7.92
CA SER A 41 -9.18 -7.87 8.59
C SER A 41 -9.03 -9.39 8.34
N PRO A 42 -9.30 -10.26 9.33
CA PRO A 42 -9.59 -9.95 10.71
C PRO A 42 -8.34 -9.80 11.59
N ILE A 43 -8.40 -8.93 12.60
CA ILE A 43 -7.36 -8.83 13.63
C ILE A 43 -7.76 -9.74 14.78
N SER A 44 -7.02 -10.83 14.98
CA SER A 44 -7.29 -11.81 16.01
C SER A 44 -6.33 -11.71 17.19
N ASP A 45 -6.83 -11.97 18.38
CA ASP A 45 -6.01 -12.14 19.57
C ASP A 45 -5.11 -13.39 19.44
N TYR A 46 -3.97 -13.39 20.13
CA TYR A 46 -3.04 -14.54 20.18
C TYR A 46 -3.72 -15.84 20.60
N GLY A 47 -4.69 -15.78 21.53
CA GLY A 47 -5.50 -16.91 21.97
C GLY A 47 -6.64 -17.30 21.02
N GLY A 48 -6.89 -16.52 19.97
CA GLY A 48 -8.00 -16.71 19.03
C GLY A 48 -9.40 -16.54 19.64
N ARG A 49 -9.49 -15.90 20.81
CA ARG A 49 -10.75 -15.68 21.56
C ARG A 49 -11.52 -14.47 21.07
N LEU A 50 -10.80 -13.42 20.71
CA LEU A 50 -11.34 -12.18 20.19
C LEU A 50 -10.92 -12.02 18.75
N SER A 51 -11.82 -11.59 17.89
CA SER A 51 -11.56 -11.27 16.50
C SER A 51 -12.27 -9.98 16.14
N LEU A 52 -11.53 -9.00 15.66
CA LEU A 52 -12.02 -7.72 15.17
C LEU A 52 -12.03 -7.72 13.65
N GLU A 53 -13.16 -7.41 13.06
CA GLU A 53 -13.36 -7.32 11.62
C GLU A 53 -13.81 -5.92 11.24
N PHE A 54 -13.21 -5.36 10.17
CA PHE A 54 -13.66 -4.12 9.56
C PHE A 54 -14.75 -4.45 8.54
N VAL A 55 -15.96 -3.94 8.75
CA VAL A 55 -17.13 -4.30 7.93
C VAL A 55 -17.34 -3.31 6.81
N ASP A 56 -17.29 -2.01 7.15
CA ASP A 56 -17.58 -0.92 6.22
C ASP A 56 -16.97 0.38 6.73
N PHE A 57 -16.89 1.38 5.86
CA PHE A 57 -16.42 2.71 6.23
C PHE A 57 -17.32 3.80 5.64
N THR A 58 -17.38 4.92 6.32
CA THR A 58 -18.13 6.11 5.90
C THR A 58 -17.25 7.34 5.99
N LEU A 59 -17.08 8.05 4.89
CA LEU A 59 -16.43 9.34 4.88
C LEU A 59 -17.50 10.44 5.02
N CYS A 60 -17.44 11.18 6.12
CA CYS A 60 -18.42 12.21 6.45
C CYS A 60 -18.04 13.54 5.78
N GLU A 61 -18.29 13.66 4.46
CA GLU A 61 -17.96 14.87 3.70
C GLU A 61 -18.80 16.09 4.13
N ASP A 62 -19.95 15.87 4.73
CA ASP A 62 -20.81 16.94 5.25
C ASP A 62 -20.29 17.54 6.57
N ASP A 63 -19.42 16.83 7.28
CA ASP A 63 -18.85 17.24 8.58
C ASP A 63 -17.49 17.97 8.44
N VAL A 64 -17.19 18.54 7.28
CA VAL A 64 -15.97 19.32 7.06
C VAL A 64 -16.01 20.61 7.89
N LYS A 65 -15.01 20.80 8.78
CA LYS A 65 -14.99 21.90 9.73
C LYS A 65 -14.78 23.28 9.10
N TYR A 66 -13.96 23.36 8.06
CA TYR A 66 -13.55 24.61 7.43
C TYR A 66 -13.58 24.49 5.92
N SER A 67 -13.94 25.56 5.23
CA SER A 67 -13.80 25.68 3.79
C SER A 67 -12.32 25.69 3.36
N ILE A 68 -12.06 25.47 2.08
CA ILE A 68 -10.69 25.46 1.53
C ILE A 68 -9.96 26.78 1.82
N GLU A 69 -10.64 27.91 1.68
CA GLU A 69 -10.08 29.23 1.93
C GLU A 69 -9.78 29.47 3.42
N GLU A 70 -10.70 29.06 4.29
CA GLU A 70 -10.48 29.12 5.73
C GLU A 70 -9.34 28.22 6.19
N CYS A 71 -9.18 27.04 5.61
CA CYS A 71 -8.05 26.17 5.90
C CYS A 71 -6.72 26.85 5.55
N LYS A 72 -6.65 27.58 4.43
CA LYS A 72 -5.45 28.32 4.05
C LYS A 72 -5.14 29.50 4.99
N GLN A 73 -6.18 30.17 5.47
CA GLN A 73 -6.02 31.33 6.40
C GLN A 73 -5.68 30.91 7.82
N ARG A 74 -6.14 29.72 8.25
CA ARG A 74 -6.00 29.22 9.63
C ARG A 74 -4.89 28.18 9.80
N ASP A 75 -4.09 27.95 8.76
CA ASP A 75 -3.09 26.87 8.73
C ASP A 75 -3.68 25.49 9.10
N ALA A 76 -4.92 25.23 8.66
CA ALA A 76 -5.64 23.99 8.91
C ALA A 76 -5.57 23.04 7.71
N THR A 77 -5.95 21.79 7.94
CA THR A 77 -6.04 20.77 6.89
C THR A 77 -7.49 20.62 6.44
N TYR A 78 -7.71 20.63 5.13
CA TYR A 78 -9.01 20.36 4.52
C TYR A 78 -9.25 18.84 4.53
N ALA A 79 -10.06 18.36 5.47
CA ALA A 79 -10.26 16.94 5.71
C ALA A 79 -11.70 16.66 6.19
N ALA A 80 -12.16 15.44 5.97
CA ALA A 80 -13.41 14.92 6.48
C ALA A 80 -13.18 13.76 7.46
N PRO A 81 -14.03 13.61 8.49
CA PRO A 81 -13.95 12.49 9.42
C PRO A 81 -14.21 11.16 8.72
N LEU A 82 -13.33 10.19 8.94
CA LEU A 82 -13.49 8.82 8.51
C LEU A 82 -14.00 7.98 9.68
N LYS A 83 -15.17 7.41 9.54
CA LYS A 83 -15.77 6.48 10.49
C LYS A 83 -15.76 5.08 9.90
N VAL A 84 -15.48 4.09 10.74
CA VAL A 84 -15.40 2.70 10.32
C VAL A 84 -16.30 1.86 11.19
N LYS A 85 -17.13 1.04 10.55
CA LYS A 85 -17.97 0.07 11.22
C LYS A 85 -17.16 -1.19 11.49
N VAL A 86 -16.97 -1.52 12.77
CA VAL A 86 -16.22 -2.68 13.23
C VAL A 86 -17.13 -3.67 13.88
N ARG A 87 -16.80 -4.95 13.72
CA ARG A 87 -17.48 -6.08 14.36
C ARG A 87 -16.48 -6.83 15.22
N LEU A 88 -16.81 -6.97 16.50
CA LEU A 88 -16.02 -7.72 17.46
C LEU A 88 -16.73 -9.05 17.76
N TYR A 89 -16.03 -10.13 17.48
CA TYR A 89 -16.44 -11.49 17.84
C TYR A 89 -15.77 -11.90 19.15
N ASN A 90 -16.54 -12.22 20.15
CA ASN A 90 -16.06 -12.79 21.40
C ASN A 90 -16.49 -14.27 21.48
N LYS A 91 -15.56 -15.18 21.21
CA LYS A 91 -15.82 -16.63 21.20
C LYS A 91 -16.06 -17.21 22.59
N GLU A 92 -15.57 -16.56 23.67
CA GLU A 92 -15.79 -17.04 25.04
C GLU A 92 -17.21 -16.82 25.49
N LYS A 93 -17.83 -15.72 25.08
CA LYS A 93 -19.20 -15.36 25.44
C LYS A 93 -20.22 -15.66 24.34
N ASP A 94 -19.73 -16.10 23.15
CA ASP A 94 -20.52 -16.26 21.92
C ASP A 94 -21.33 -15.00 21.59
N GLU A 95 -20.65 -13.84 21.73
CA GLU A 95 -21.24 -12.53 21.56
C GLU A 95 -20.61 -11.79 20.38
N ILE A 96 -21.47 -11.14 19.58
CA ILE A 96 -21.07 -10.30 18.46
C ILE A 96 -21.52 -8.88 18.77
N THR A 97 -20.59 -7.95 18.79
CA THR A 97 -20.87 -6.52 18.97
C THR A 97 -20.42 -5.72 17.76
N GLU A 98 -21.27 -4.80 17.30
CA GLU A 98 -20.93 -3.87 16.21
C GLU A 98 -20.87 -2.45 16.75
N HIS A 99 -19.81 -1.73 16.37
CA HIS A 99 -19.62 -0.34 16.73
C HIS A 99 -19.11 0.47 15.53
N GLU A 100 -19.51 1.72 15.48
CA GLU A 100 -18.93 2.71 14.58
C GLU A 100 -17.85 3.47 15.34
N ILE A 101 -16.63 3.44 14.83
CA ILE A 101 -15.47 4.10 15.44
C ILE A 101 -14.93 5.20 14.54
N PHE A 102 -14.47 6.28 15.14
CA PHE A 102 -13.73 7.33 14.46
C PHE A 102 -12.28 6.89 14.26
N MET A 103 -11.85 6.79 13.00
CA MET A 103 -10.47 6.40 12.67
C MET A 103 -9.54 7.59 12.57
N GLY A 104 -10.04 8.74 12.11
CA GLY A 104 -9.26 9.94 11.91
C GLY A 104 -9.86 10.84 10.85
N ASP A 105 -9.20 11.96 10.60
CA ASP A 105 -9.58 12.90 9.54
C ASP A 105 -8.81 12.54 8.26
N LEU A 106 -9.54 12.26 7.18
CA LEU A 106 -8.96 11.95 5.86
C LEU A 106 -8.91 13.25 5.04
N PRO A 107 -7.72 13.66 4.53
CA PRO A 107 -7.62 14.82 3.65
C PRO A 107 -8.43 14.68 2.38
N LEU A 108 -9.18 15.71 2.03
CA LEU A 108 -9.99 15.76 0.81
C LEU A 108 -9.24 16.45 -0.32
N MET A 109 -9.41 15.91 -1.53
CA MET A 109 -8.88 16.53 -2.74
C MET A 109 -9.75 17.71 -3.17
N THR A 110 -9.13 18.82 -3.54
CA THR A 110 -9.80 19.97 -4.11
C THR A 110 -10.18 19.74 -5.58
N ALA A 111 -11.04 20.59 -6.11
CA ALA A 111 -11.43 20.54 -7.53
C ALA A 111 -10.24 20.66 -8.50
N THR A 112 -9.12 21.24 -8.06
CA THR A 112 -7.87 21.41 -8.83
C THR A 112 -6.89 20.23 -8.68
N GLY A 113 -7.26 19.14 -7.97
CA GLY A 113 -6.40 17.98 -7.78
C GLY A 113 -5.31 18.16 -6.71
N THR A 114 -5.49 19.13 -5.82
CA THR A 114 -4.55 19.45 -4.73
C THR A 114 -5.13 19.05 -3.39
N PHE A 115 -4.28 18.97 -2.36
CA PHE A 115 -4.66 18.82 -0.96
C PHE A 115 -4.21 20.05 -0.18
N VAL A 116 -5.04 20.53 0.72
CA VAL A 116 -4.67 21.61 1.64
C VAL A 116 -4.27 20.99 2.98
N ILE A 117 -2.98 20.98 3.27
CA ILE A 117 -2.39 20.41 4.48
C ILE A 117 -1.70 21.53 5.26
N ASN A 118 -2.17 21.78 6.48
CA ASN A 118 -1.64 22.87 7.32
C ASN A 118 -1.57 24.21 6.56
N GLY A 119 -2.65 24.55 5.86
CA GLY A 119 -2.77 25.79 5.10
C GLY A 119 -2.06 25.82 3.74
N ALA A 120 -1.17 24.88 3.45
CA ALA A 120 -0.43 24.82 2.20
C ALA A 120 -1.08 23.87 1.18
N GLU A 121 -1.24 24.32 -0.05
CA GLU A 121 -1.63 23.45 -1.17
C GLU A 121 -0.50 22.51 -1.54
N ARG A 122 -0.78 21.22 -1.55
CA ARG A 122 0.16 20.15 -1.89
C ARG A 122 -0.41 19.22 -2.94
N VAL A 123 0.45 18.63 -3.73
CA VAL A 123 0.09 17.65 -4.76
C VAL A 123 0.83 16.34 -4.47
N ILE A 124 0.13 15.24 -4.62
CA ILE A 124 0.76 13.92 -4.58
C ILE A 124 1.37 13.65 -5.95
N VAL A 125 2.69 13.48 -5.98
CA VAL A 125 3.42 13.15 -7.20
C VAL A 125 3.36 11.64 -7.44
N SER A 126 2.98 11.23 -8.65
CA SER A 126 3.00 9.83 -9.04
C SER A 126 4.41 9.28 -8.98
N GLN A 127 4.58 8.11 -8.35
CA GLN A 127 5.86 7.43 -8.21
C GLN A 127 5.84 6.11 -8.95
N LEU A 128 6.91 5.83 -9.69
CA LEU A 128 7.11 4.53 -10.31
C LEU A 128 7.74 3.58 -9.30
N VAL A 129 7.06 2.49 -9.03
CA VAL A 129 7.56 1.41 -8.17
C VAL A 129 7.66 0.12 -8.97
N ARG A 130 8.53 -0.80 -8.55
CA ARG A 130 8.58 -2.12 -9.15
C ARG A 130 7.30 -2.87 -8.87
N SER A 131 6.73 -3.50 -9.90
CA SER A 131 5.56 -4.36 -9.72
C SER A 131 5.91 -5.57 -8.85
N PRO A 132 4.95 -6.12 -8.09
CA PRO A 132 5.12 -7.42 -7.46
C PRO A 132 5.49 -8.48 -8.49
N GLY A 133 6.41 -9.38 -8.12
CA GLY A 133 6.87 -10.42 -9.02
C GLY A 133 8.26 -10.93 -8.68
N ILE A 134 8.84 -11.71 -9.58
CA ILE A 134 10.15 -12.32 -9.43
C ILE A 134 11.10 -11.70 -10.45
N TYR A 135 12.23 -11.18 -9.96
CA TYR A 135 13.26 -10.53 -10.76
C TYR A 135 14.55 -11.36 -10.71
N TYR A 136 15.01 -11.82 -11.85
CA TYR A 136 16.23 -12.60 -11.98
C TYR A 136 17.40 -11.71 -12.35
N GLY A 137 18.57 -12.01 -11.78
CA GLY A 137 19.82 -11.31 -12.06
C GLY A 137 20.98 -12.29 -12.23
N ILE A 138 21.98 -11.85 -12.98
CA ILE A 138 23.23 -12.57 -13.16
C ILE A 138 24.38 -11.60 -12.84
N ALA A 139 25.24 -12.00 -11.91
CA ALA A 139 26.47 -11.31 -11.61
C ALA A 139 27.68 -12.22 -11.96
N HIS A 140 28.86 -11.65 -12.05
CA HIS A 140 30.08 -12.41 -12.24
C HIS A 140 31.02 -12.18 -11.05
N ASP A 141 31.58 -13.28 -10.57
CA ASP A 141 32.63 -13.22 -9.55
C ASP A 141 33.96 -12.71 -10.17
N LYS A 142 34.92 -12.38 -9.31
CA LYS A 142 36.27 -11.93 -9.72
C LYS A 142 36.98 -12.93 -10.64
N LEU A 143 36.62 -14.21 -10.55
CA LEU A 143 37.12 -15.30 -11.38
C LEU A 143 36.32 -15.53 -12.68
N GLY A 144 35.30 -14.70 -12.96
CA GLY A 144 34.44 -14.86 -14.13
C GLY A 144 33.34 -15.91 -13.96
N LYS A 145 33.17 -16.54 -12.78
CA LYS A 145 32.07 -17.48 -12.50
C LYS A 145 30.74 -16.73 -12.46
N ARG A 146 29.71 -17.28 -13.10
CA ARG A 146 28.36 -16.72 -13.07
C ARG A 146 27.72 -17.00 -11.70
N LEU A 147 27.21 -15.95 -11.07
CA LEU A 147 26.43 -15.99 -9.86
C LEU A 147 25.00 -15.58 -10.20
N PHE A 148 24.05 -16.40 -9.77
CA PHE A 148 22.65 -16.14 -10.02
C PHE A 148 22.00 -15.51 -8.79
N SER A 149 21.13 -14.55 -9.05
CA SER A 149 20.32 -13.92 -8.00
C SER A 149 18.86 -13.88 -8.41
N CYS A 150 17.98 -13.88 -7.43
CA CYS A 150 16.55 -13.77 -7.64
C CYS A 150 15.95 -12.93 -6.51
N THR A 151 15.19 -11.93 -6.85
CA THR A 151 14.48 -11.09 -5.88
C THR A 151 12.98 -11.30 -6.05
N VAL A 152 12.33 -11.76 -4.99
CA VAL A 152 10.87 -11.89 -4.92
C VAL A 152 10.32 -10.66 -4.23
N ILE A 153 9.51 -9.89 -4.95
CA ILE A 153 8.84 -8.69 -4.45
C ILE A 153 7.37 -9.02 -4.28
N PRO A 154 6.87 -9.08 -3.04
CA PRO A 154 5.45 -9.30 -2.77
C PRO A 154 4.63 -8.03 -3.04
N ASN A 155 3.31 -8.16 -3.14
CA ASN A 155 2.42 -7.00 -3.17
C ASN A 155 2.51 -6.20 -1.85
N ARG A 156 2.56 -6.93 -0.73
CA ARG A 156 2.76 -6.37 0.62
C ARG A 156 3.62 -7.34 1.43
N GLY A 157 4.64 -6.83 2.12
CA GLY A 157 5.50 -7.63 2.98
C GLY A 157 6.99 -7.49 2.67
N ALA A 158 7.79 -8.35 3.31
CA ALA A 158 9.23 -8.34 3.18
C ALA A 158 9.70 -8.88 1.81
N TRP A 159 10.76 -8.30 1.27
CA TRP A 159 11.40 -8.81 0.07
C TRP A 159 12.26 -10.02 0.41
N LEU A 160 12.25 -11.01 -0.49
CA LEU A 160 13.14 -12.16 -0.40
C LEU A 160 14.19 -12.06 -1.51
N GLU A 161 15.44 -11.93 -1.12
CA GLU A 161 16.57 -11.90 -2.04
C GLU A 161 17.35 -13.21 -1.95
N TYR A 162 17.36 -13.96 -3.03
CA TYR A 162 18.10 -15.20 -3.16
C TYR A 162 19.39 -14.94 -3.93
N GLU A 163 20.51 -15.46 -3.45
CA GLU A 163 21.82 -15.35 -4.11
C GLU A 163 22.60 -16.64 -4.05
N THR A 164 23.35 -16.95 -5.12
CA THR A 164 24.33 -18.02 -5.11
C THR A 164 25.70 -17.47 -4.77
N ASP A 165 26.46 -18.22 -3.97
CA ASP A 165 27.86 -17.91 -3.66
C ASP A 165 28.80 -18.59 -4.68
N SER A 166 30.10 -18.24 -4.66
CA SER A 166 31.15 -18.87 -5.46
C SER A 166 31.27 -20.36 -5.27
N ASN A 167 30.82 -20.87 -4.15
CA ASN A 167 30.79 -22.30 -3.78
C ASN A 167 29.49 -23.02 -4.17
N ASP A 168 28.62 -22.39 -5.00
CA ASP A 168 27.31 -22.91 -5.41
C ASP A 168 26.32 -23.09 -4.25
N VAL A 169 26.53 -22.40 -3.14
CA VAL A 169 25.62 -22.43 -2.00
C VAL A 169 24.56 -21.33 -2.18
N PHE A 170 23.29 -21.68 -1.96
CA PHE A 170 22.18 -20.77 -2.00
C PHE A 170 21.96 -20.09 -0.65
N TYR A 171 21.88 -18.79 -0.68
CA TYR A 171 21.55 -17.95 0.47
C TYR A 171 20.29 -17.15 0.22
N VAL A 172 19.63 -16.79 1.29
CA VAL A 172 18.48 -15.91 1.27
C VAL A 172 18.65 -14.77 2.26
N ARG A 173 18.18 -13.58 1.89
CA ARG A 173 18.00 -12.43 2.78
C ARG A 173 16.53 -12.11 2.83
N VAL A 174 16.04 -11.84 4.02
CA VAL A 174 14.70 -11.35 4.25
C VAL A 174 14.82 -9.87 4.61
N ASP A 175 14.31 -9.00 3.75
CA ASP A 175 14.22 -7.56 3.98
C ASP A 175 15.53 -6.89 4.45
N ARG A 176 16.62 -7.07 3.70
CA ARG A 176 17.97 -6.54 3.98
C ARG A 176 18.65 -7.04 5.25
N THR A 177 18.15 -8.11 5.84
CA THR A 177 18.80 -8.74 6.99
C THR A 177 20.05 -9.52 6.58
N ARG A 178 20.75 -10.10 7.56
CA ARG A 178 21.90 -10.97 7.32
C ARG A 178 21.49 -12.19 6.49
N LYS A 179 22.29 -12.53 5.49
CA LYS A 179 22.06 -13.73 4.67
C LYS A 179 22.14 -15.02 5.48
N VAL A 180 21.21 -15.91 5.23
CA VAL A 180 21.16 -17.24 5.83
C VAL A 180 21.09 -18.30 4.73
N PRO A 181 21.57 -19.54 4.97
CA PRO A 181 21.40 -20.63 4.00
C PRO A 181 19.92 -20.87 3.71
N ILE A 182 19.59 -21.16 2.44
CA ILE A 182 18.21 -21.39 2.01
C ILE A 182 17.51 -22.51 2.79
N THR A 183 18.26 -23.53 3.18
CA THR A 183 17.73 -24.65 3.97
C THR A 183 17.14 -24.23 5.31
N VAL A 184 17.65 -23.14 5.90
CA VAL A 184 17.11 -22.59 7.14
C VAL A 184 15.73 -21.97 6.90
N LEU A 185 15.57 -21.23 5.80
CA LEU A 185 14.28 -20.68 5.43
C LEU A 185 13.25 -21.78 5.13
N ILE A 186 13.64 -22.81 4.36
CA ILE A 186 12.76 -23.93 4.02
C ILE A 186 12.27 -24.65 5.28
N ARG A 187 13.17 -24.86 6.26
CA ARG A 187 12.79 -25.45 7.55
C ARG A 187 11.86 -24.54 8.36
N ALA A 188 12.09 -23.25 8.32
CA ALA A 188 11.21 -22.28 8.98
C ALA A 188 9.79 -22.26 8.36
N LEU A 189 9.66 -22.58 7.07
CA LEU A 189 8.39 -22.71 6.37
C LEU A 189 7.66 -24.05 6.63
N GLY A 190 8.27 -24.97 7.39
CA GLY A 190 7.63 -26.20 7.84
C GLY A 190 8.20 -27.50 7.26
N VAL A 191 9.12 -27.45 6.29
CA VAL A 191 9.78 -28.65 5.72
C VAL A 191 11.00 -28.99 6.56
N SER A 192 10.90 -30.01 7.42
CA SER A 192 11.91 -30.30 8.45
C SER A 192 12.96 -31.35 8.04
N SER A 193 12.57 -32.30 7.19
CA SER A 193 13.45 -33.40 6.82
C SER A 193 14.40 -33.06 5.65
N ASN A 194 15.63 -33.62 5.67
CA ASN A 194 16.58 -33.40 4.58
C ASN A 194 16.11 -34.02 3.25
N ALA A 195 15.35 -35.12 3.30
CA ALA A 195 14.84 -35.79 2.11
C ALA A 195 13.81 -34.89 1.38
N GLU A 196 12.86 -34.31 2.13
CA GLU A 196 11.87 -33.42 1.58
C GLU A 196 12.44 -32.08 1.07
N ILE A 197 13.61 -31.65 1.59
CA ILE A 197 14.26 -30.42 1.11
C ILE A 197 14.96 -30.66 -0.24
N VAL A 198 15.38 -31.89 -0.53
CA VAL A 198 16.09 -32.25 -1.77
C VAL A 198 15.13 -32.64 -2.89
N GLU A 199 13.93 -33.13 -2.58
CA GLU A 199 12.84 -33.30 -3.55
C GLU A 199 12.32 -31.96 -4.06
#